data_c9151c42ac42b31b8644ff8e38fafcca
#
_entry.id   c9151c42ac42b31b8644ff8e38fafcca
#
_cell.length_a   1.000
_cell.length_b   1.000
_cell.length_c   1.000
_cell.angle_alpha   90.00
_cell.angle_beta   90.00
_cell.angle_gamma   90.00
#
_symmetry.space_group_name_H-M   'P 1'
#
loop_
_entity.id
_entity.type
_entity.pdbx_description
1 polymer ?
#
loop_
_entity_poly.entity_id
_entity_poly.type
_entity_poly.pdbx_seq_one_letter_code
_entity_poly.pdbx_strand_id
1 'polypeptide(L)'
;MADEIRADVVIVGAGMAGTGLAADLAGDFNVVLLEQEGRPAYHSTGRSAAIFIQNYGNSVIRALSRASAPLFHGASPAFFPTPLLAPRGILFVADDDGIADHEALMAEAEGLEEISPAEAIAKIPLLRADRLKAAAYEHDAQDIDVDALHQGSLRKARAGGMRLLTDAPVTRAEFRSGEWVVETPKGTVRAAILVNAAGAWADTVARLSGVAPLGIQPMRRSMAVLPAPEGHDVRHWPLVGDAADSWYAKPDAGRLLVSPAEEIPVEPHDAFVDDMILAEGLHRFEQAIDYPVTRVERSWAGLRSFAPDRTPVAGFDPTADNFFWLAGQGGYGIQTAPALSRLAGRLIRRAPGDLESLDTALSPARFRS
;
A
#
# COMPACT_ATOMS: atom_id res chain seq x y z
N MET A 1 11.41 34.13 15.03
CA MET A 1 10.01 33.80 14.70
C MET A 1 10.06 32.56 13.82
N ALA A 2 9.28 31.52 14.09
CA ALA A 2 9.20 30.38 13.21
C ALA A 2 8.65 30.86 11.86
N ASP A 3 9.24 30.37 10.75
CA ASP A 3 8.82 30.74 9.41
C ASP A 3 7.36 30.32 9.17
N GLU A 4 6.51 31.27 8.77
CA GLU A 4 5.14 30.98 8.33
C GLU A 4 5.15 30.68 6.83
N ILE A 5 4.63 29.50 6.46
CA ILE A 5 4.54 29.03 5.08
C ILE A 5 3.07 29.05 4.67
N ARG A 6 2.76 29.63 3.49
CA ARG A 6 1.42 29.61 2.92
C ARG A 6 1.33 28.64 1.75
N ALA A 7 0.21 27.90 1.70
CA ALA A 7 -0.11 26.93 0.68
C ALA A 7 -1.60 26.96 0.34
N ASP A 8 -2.00 26.37 -0.76
CA ASP A 8 -3.40 26.06 -1.06
C ASP A 8 -3.79 24.75 -0.36
N VAL A 9 -2.88 23.76 -0.39
CA VAL A 9 -3.09 22.44 0.18
C VAL A 9 -1.87 22.04 1.03
N VAL A 10 -2.10 21.66 2.27
CA VAL A 10 -1.10 20.97 3.10
C VAL A 10 -1.46 19.48 3.18
N ILE A 11 -0.50 18.62 2.86
CA ILE A 11 -0.66 17.16 2.90
C ILE A 11 0.22 16.62 4.03
N VAL A 12 -0.37 15.85 4.93
CA VAL A 12 0.33 15.21 6.06
C VAL A 12 0.64 13.74 5.72
N GLY A 13 1.92 13.41 5.64
CA GLY A 13 2.46 12.10 5.30
C GLY A 13 3.00 12.01 3.87
N ALA A 14 4.31 11.79 3.72
CA ALA A 14 5.00 11.62 2.44
C ALA A 14 5.22 10.14 2.07
N GLY A 15 4.31 9.28 2.44
CA GLY A 15 4.18 7.93 1.90
C GLY A 15 3.57 7.94 0.49
N MET A 16 3.23 6.77 -0.05
CA MET A 16 2.70 6.63 -1.41
C MET A 16 1.43 7.47 -1.64
N ALA A 17 0.50 7.49 -0.67
CA ALA A 17 -0.75 8.23 -0.78
C ALA A 17 -0.53 9.75 -0.92
N GLY A 18 0.21 10.34 0.04
CA GLY A 18 0.43 11.80 0.04
C GLY A 18 1.33 12.25 -1.11
N THR A 19 2.36 11.46 -1.44
CA THR A 19 3.26 11.77 -2.56
C THR A 19 2.56 11.66 -3.92
N GLY A 20 1.74 10.61 -4.09
CA GLY A 20 0.95 10.43 -5.31
C GLY A 20 -0.05 11.58 -5.52
N LEU A 21 -0.77 11.97 -4.45
CA LEU A 21 -1.69 13.11 -4.50
C LEU A 21 -0.94 14.43 -4.76
N ALA A 22 0.20 14.66 -4.08
CA ALA A 22 1.01 15.84 -4.33
C ALA A 22 1.46 15.94 -5.80
N ALA A 23 1.80 14.79 -6.43
CA ALA A 23 2.16 14.73 -7.85
C ALA A 23 0.97 14.99 -8.79
N ASP A 24 -0.25 14.68 -8.35
CA ASP A 24 -1.47 14.97 -9.12
C ASP A 24 -1.85 16.45 -9.02
N LEU A 25 -1.74 17.05 -7.85
CA LEU A 25 -2.11 18.45 -7.59
C LEU A 25 -1.05 19.47 -8.07
N ALA A 26 0.20 19.03 -8.20
CA ALA A 26 1.31 19.91 -8.54
C ALA A 26 1.11 20.61 -9.89
N GLY A 27 1.33 21.92 -9.90
CA GLY A 27 1.09 22.79 -11.05
C GLY A 27 -0.27 23.52 -11.02
N ASP A 28 -1.28 22.95 -10.34
CA ASP A 28 -2.58 23.61 -10.15
C ASP A 28 -2.69 24.28 -8.77
N PHE A 29 -1.99 23.72 -7.78
CA PHE A 29 -2.01 24.18 -6.40
C PHE A 29 -0.61 24.39 -5.85
N ASN A 30 -0.46 25.36 -4.95
CA ASN A 30 0.72 25.48 -4.11
C ASN A 30 0.61 24.45 -2.97
N VAL A 31 1.39 23.37 -3.06
CA VAL A 31 1.33 22.21 -2.16
C VAL A 31 2.50 22.21 -1.19
N VAL A 32 2.22 22.04 0.11
CA VAL A 32 3.21 21.69 1.13
C VAL A 32 2.96 20.26 1.57
N LEU A 33 3.99 19.41 1.47
CA LEU A 33 3.97 18.01 1.90
C LEU A 33 4.80 17.88 3.18
N LEU A 34 4.17 17.42 4.26
CA LEU A 34 4.79 17.23 5.58
C LEU A 34 5.11 15.75 5.78
N GLU A 35 6.31 15.47 6.30
CA GLU A 35 6.75 14.13 6.69
C GLU A 35 7.34 14.19 8.11
N GLN A 36 6.91 13.28 8.97
CA GLN A 36 7.40 13.21 10.35
C GLN A 36 8.84 12.71 10.43
N GLU A 37 9.22 11.81 9.52
CA GLU A 37 10.54 11.21 9.49
C GLU A 37 11.55 12.08 8.72
N GLY A 38 12.83 11.81 8.90
CA GLY A 38 13.91 12.49 8.16
C GLY A 38 13.92 12.19 6.65
N ARG A 39 13.13 11.22 6.19
CA ARG A 39 12.98 10.84 4.78
C ARG A 39 11.58 10.37 4.45
N PRO A 40 11.05 10.64 3.26
CA PRO A 40 9.79 10.09 2.78
C PRO A 40 9.82 8.56 2.66
N ALA A 41 8.64 7.93 2.64
CA ALA A 41 8.46 6.48 2.47
C ALA A 41 9.14 5.60 3.53
N TYR A 42 9.41 6.11 4.72
CA TYR A 42 10.14 5.38 5.77
C TYR A 42 9.37 4.14 6.28
N HIS A 43 8.06 4.26 6.45
CA HIS A 43 7.20 3.22 6.99
C HIS A 43 6.64 2.28 5.90
N SER A 44 5.32 2.09 5.84
CA SER A 44 4.62 1.07 5.01
C SER A 44 5.05 1.07 3.55
N THR A 45 5.28 2.23 2.95
CA THR A 45 5.70 2.37 1.55
C THR A 45 7.06 1.73 1.31
N GLY A 46 8.06 2.06 2.12
CA GLY A 46 9.43 1.54 1.97
C GLY A 46 9.63 0.11 2.48
N ARG A 47 8.58 -0.51 3.05
CA ARG A 47 8.60 -1.87 3.60
C ARG A 47 7.70 -2.82 2.82
N SER A 48 7.22 -2.39 1.66
CA SER A 48 6.26 -3.13 0.85
C SER A 48 6.96 -4.15 -0.06
N ALA A 49 6.42 -5.37 -0.12
CA ALA A 49 6.73 -6.39 -1.13
C ALA A 49 5.72 -6.30 -2.29
N ALA A 50 5.48 -5.12 -2.81
CA ALA A 50 4.37 -4.81 -3.68
C ALA A 50 4.32 -5.68 -4.94
N ILE A 51 3.10 -6.11 -5.25
CA ILE A 51 2.73 -6.76 -6.48
C ILE A 51 1.43 -6.14 -7.00
N PHE A 52 1.25 -6.08 -8.29
CA PHE A 52 0.02 -5.67 -8.95
C PHE A 52 -0.80 -6.92 -9.25
N ILE A 53 -1.92 -7.08 -8.54
CA ILE A 53 -2.84 -8.21 -8.68
C ILE A 53 -4.25 -7.64 -8.86
N GLN A 54 -4.92 -7.99 -9.95
CA GLN A 54 -6.25 -7.44 -10.26
C GLN A 54 -7.37 -8.06 -9.42
N ASN A 55 -7.17 -9.29 -8.95
CA ASN A 55 -8.16 -10.06 -8.19
C ASN A 55 -8.05 -9.90 -6.67
N TYR A 56 -7.16 -9.05 -6.18
CA TYR A 56 -6.90 -8.88 -4.76
C TYR A 56 -7.75 -7.78 -4.15
N GLY A 57 -8.41 -8.09 -3.02
CA GLY A 57 -9.24 -7.18 -2.27
C GLY A 57 -10.72 -7.15 -2.72
N ASN A 58 -11.51 -6.27 -2.10
CA ASN A 58 -12.94 -6.12 -2.40
C ASN A 58 -13.18 -5.44 -3.77
N SER A 59 -14.44 -5.34 -4.20
CA SER A 59 -14.82 -4.79 -5.51
C SER A 59 -14.32 -3.36 -5.76
N VAL A 60 -14.27 -2.51 -4.73
CA VAL A 60 -13.77 -1.13 -4.83
C VAL A 60 -12.26 -1.13 -5.08
N ILE A 61 -11.53 -1.98 -4.35
CA ILE A 61 -10.07 -2.13 -4.52
C ILE A 61 -9.75 -2.69 -5.90
N ARG A 62 -10.49 -3.71 -6.36
CA ARG A 62 -10.35 -4.25 -7.73
C ARG A 62 -10.62 -3.19 -8.80
N ALA A 63 -11.65 -2.36 -8.61
CA ALA A 63 -11.94 -1.25 -9.53
C ALA A 63 -10.81 -0.21 -9.58
N LEU A 64 -10.25 0.18 -8.42
CA LEU A 64 -9.10 1.09 -8.33
C LEU A 64 -7.84 0.47 -8.96
N SER A 65 -7.60 -0.83 -8.77
CA SER A 65 -6.46 -1.54 -9.36
C SER A 65 -6.56 -1.57 -10.88
N ARG A 66 -7.72 -1.93 -11.43
CA ARG A 66 -7.97 -1.89 -12.89
C ARG A 66 -7.79 -0.49 -13.47
N ALA A 67 -8.27 0.55 -12.77
CA ALA A 67 -8.08 1.94 -13.18
C ALA A 67 -6.63 2.42 -13.06
N SER A 68 -5.82 1.79 -12.19
CA SER A 68 -4.40 2.10 -12.03
C SER A 68 -3.53 1.50 -13.15
N ALA A 69 -3.92 0.36 -13.74
CA ALA A 69 -3.13 -0.33 -14.76
C ALA A 69 -2.70 0.58 -15.93
N PRO A 70 -3.61 1.31 -16.62
CA PRO A 70 -3.21 2.20 -17.71
C PRO A 70 -2.32 3.36 -17.22
N LEU A 71 -2.43 3.78 -15.96
CA LEU A 71 -1.60 4.86 -15.40
C LEU A 71 -0.18 4.39 -15.11
N PHE A 72 0.01 3.13 -14.71
CA PHE A 72 1.34 2.52 -14.60
C PHE A 72 2.03 2.41 -15.95
N HIS A 73 1.33 1.90 -16.98
CA HIS A 73 1.87 1.73 -18.32
C HIS A 73 2.08 3.05 -19.06
N GLY A 74 1.23 4.05 -18.82
CA GLY A 74 1.32 5.39 -19.40
C GLY A 74 2.14 6.38 -18.61
N ALA A 75 2.91 5.93 -17.61
CA ALA A 75 3.73 6.80 -16.78
C ALA A 75 4.77 7.56 -17.61
N SER A 76 4.83 8.88 -17.44
CA SER A 76 5.69 9.75 -18.24
C SER A 76 7.19 9.45 -18.01
N PRO A 77 7.98 9.12 -19.03
CA PRO A 77 9.42 8.86 -18.88
C PRO A 77 10.21 10.03 -18.28
N ALA A 78 9.69 11.26 -18.36
CA ALA A 78 10.32 12.42 -17.75
C ALA A 78 10.41 12.30 -16.21
N PHE A 79 9.46 11.62 -15.60
CA PHE A 79 9.42 11.40 -14.15
C PHE A 79 9.66 9.93 -13.76
N PHE A 80 9.36 9.00 -14.65
CA PHE A 80 9.48 7.56 -14.45
C PHE A 80 10.34 6.95 -15.58
N PRO A 81 11.67 7.05 -15.47
CA PRO A 81 12.59 6.66 -16.55
C PRO A 81 12.67 5.15 -16.78
N THR A 82 12.20 4.36 -15.84
CA THR A 82 12.15 2.89 -15.92
C THR A 82 10.70 2.40 -15.86
N PRO A 83 10.39 1.25 -16.47
CA PRO A 83 9.08 0.62 -16.31
C PRO A 83 8.74 0.43 -14.83
N LEU A 84 7.51 0.75 -14.45
CA LEU A 84 7.02 0.61 -13.07
C LEU A 84 6.51 -0.80 -12.78
N LEU A 85 6.20 -1.56 -13.80
CA LEU A 85 5.69 -2.92 -13.71
C LEU A 85 6.62 -3.88 -14.46
N ALA A 86 6.79 -5.08 -13.91
CA ALA A 86 7.51 -6.18 -14.54
C ALA A 86 6.73 -7.49 -14.36
N PRO A 87 6.69 -8.39 -15.36
CA PRO A 87 5.99 -9.67 -15.26
C PRO A 87 6.48 -10.47 -14.04
N ARG A 88 5.51 -11.05 -13.31
CA ARG A 88 5.80 -11.94 -12.16
C ARG A 88 4.93 -13.18 -12.16
N GLY A 89 3.63 -13.03 -12.31
CA GLY A 89 2.64 -14.05 -12.02
C GLY A 89 2.46 -14.30 -10.52
N ILE A 90 1.33 -14.89 -10.16
CA ILE A 90 1.10 -15.38 -8.79
C ILE A 90 0.55 -16.79 -8.84
N LEU A 91 1.08 -17.66 -7.99
CA LEU A 91 0.70 -19.05 -7.84
C LEU A 91 0.06 -19.23 -6.46
N PHE A 92 -1.19 -19.63 -6.44
CA PHE A 92 -1.88 -20.07 -5.23
C PHE A 92 -1.80 -21.59 -5.14
N VAL A 93 -1.45 -22.11 -3.97
CA VAL A 93 -1.33 -23.53 -3.70
C VAL A 93 -2.23 -23.94 -2.55
N ALA A 94 -2.72 -25.18 -2.58
CA ALA A 94 -3.50 -25.73 -1.49
C ALA A 94 -3.08 -27.18 -1.22
N ASP A 95 -2.98 -27.52 0.05
CA ASP A 95 -2.93 -28.91 0.56
C ASP A 95 -4.35 -29.39 0.92
N ASP A 96 -4.45 -30.55 1.58
CA ASP A 96 -5.75 -31.14 1.95
C ASP A 96 -6.59 -30.18 2.84
N ASP A 97 -5.96 -29.41 3.72
CA ASP A 97 -6.64 -28.49 4.63
C ASP A 97 -7.06 -27.19 3.91
N GLY A 98 -6.35 -26.78 2.86
CA GLY A 98 -6.57 -25.55 2.10
C GLY A 98 -7.53 -25.67 0.92
N ILE A 99 -8.11 -26.83 0.63
CA ILE A 99 -8.99 -27.04 -0.54
C ILE A 99 -10.22 -26.12 -0.51
N ALA A 100 -10.86 -25.96 0.65
CA ALA A 100 -12.06 -25.12 0.75
C ALA A 100 -11.74 -23.63 0.46
N ASP A 101 -10.61 -23.14 0.92
CA ASP A 101 -10.16 -21.76 0.63
C ASP A 101 -9.81 -21.59 -0.85
N HIS A 102 -9.22 -22.62 -1.45
CA HIS A 102 -8.92 -22.64 -2.88
C HIS A 102 -10.20 -22.61 -3.74
N GLU A 103 -11.21 -23.41 -3.41
CA GLU A 103 -12.50 -23.40 -4.10
C GLU A 103 -13.20 -22.04 -3.97
N ALA A 104 -13.17 -21.43 -2.78
CA ALA A 104 -13.71 -20.09 -2.54
C ALA A 104 -12.97 -19.03 -3.37
N LEU A 105 -11.63 -19.07 -3.42
CA LEU A 105 -10.82 -18.19 -4.23
C LEU A 105 -11.18 -18.32 -5.73
N MET A 106 -11.27 -19.54 -6.23
CA MET A 106 -11.62 -19.81 -7.63
C MET A 106 -13.02 -19.33 -8.01
N ALA A 107 -13.98 -19.40 -7.07
CA ALA A 107 -15.36 -18.94 -7.29
C ALA A 107 -15.47 -17.40 -7.40
N GLU A 108 -14.59 -16.65 -6.78
CA GLU A 108 -14.64 -15.18 -6.72
C GLU A 108 -13.69 -14.49 -7.71
N ALA A 109 -12.61 -15.16 -8.13
CA ALA A 109 -11.55 -14.56 -8.91
C ALA A 109 -11.90 -14.48 -10.41
N GLU A 110 -11.53 -13.36 -11.03
CA GLU A 110 -11.58 -13.18 -12.49
C GLU A 110 -10.16 -13.30 -13.07
N GLY A 111 -9.93 -14.18 -14.04
CA GLY A 111 -8.60 -14.33 -14.69
C GLY A 111 -7.61 -15.19 -13.90
N LEU A 112 -8.07 -15.87 -12.87
CA LEU A 112 -7.32 -16.91 -12.18
C LEU A 112 -7.61 -18.26 -12.86
N GLU A 113 -6.57 -18.98 -13.26
CA GLU A 113 -6.66 -20.26 -13.95
C GLU A 113 -6.31 -21.40 -13.00
N GLU A 114 -7.17 -22.40 -12.91
CA GLU A 114 -6.82 -23.66 -12.23
C GLU A 114 -5.77 -24.39 -13.06
N ILE A 115 -4.67 -24.78 -12.41
CA ILE A 115 -3.59 -25.55 -13.05
C ILE A 115 -3.32 -26.85 -12.29
N SER A 116 -2.77 -27.84 -12.97
CA SER A 116 -2.41 -29.09 -12.34
C SER A 116 -1.24 -28.91 -11.36
N PRO A 117 -1.12 -29.80 -10.33
CA PRO A 117 0.05 -29.85 -9.46
C PRO A 117 1.38 -29.97 -10.22
N ALA A 118 1.40 -30.69 -11.33
CA ALA A 118 2.59 -30.85 -12.17
C ALA A 118 3.02 -29.51 -12.82
N GLU A 119 2.06 -28.72 -13.31
CA GLU A 119 2.32 -27.39 -13.86
C GLU A 119 2.78 -26.41 -12.79
N ALA A 120 2.23 -26.49 -11.59
CA ALA A 120 2.67 -25.68 -10.45
C ALA A 120 4.12 -26.00 -10.06
N ILE A 121 4.48 -27.30 -9.99
CA ILE A 121 5.85 -27.76 -9.72
C ILE A 121 6.81 -27.33 -10.83
N ALA A 122 6.37 -27.33 -12.10
CA ALA A 122 7.21 -26.81 -13.19
C ALA A 122 7.54 -25.31 -13.04
N LYS A 123 6.68 -24.53 -12.37
CA LYS A 123 6.94 -23.13 -12.05
C LYS A 123 7.83 -22.97 -10.82
N ILE A 124 7.64 -23.78 -9.80
CA ILE A 124 8.44 -23.79 -8.56
C ILE A 124 8.83 -25.23 -8.23
N PRO A 125 10.03 -25.67 -8.64
CA PRO A 125 10.46 -27.08 -8.51
C PRO A 125 10.57 -27.59 -7.07
N LEU A 126 10.56 -26.71 -6.08
CA LEU A 126 10.62 -27.05 -4.66
C LEU A 126 9.25 -27.18 -3.99
N LEU A 127 8.14 -27.08 -4.73
CA LEU A 127 6.82 -27.40 -4.16
C LEU A 127 6.77 -28.88 -3.75
N ARG A 128 6.28 -29.15 -2.54
CA ARG A 128 6.14 -30.51 -2.01
C ARG A 128 5.02 -31.25 -2.72
N ALA A 129 5.38 -32.13 -3.65
CA ALA A 129 4.44 -32.87 -4.49
C ALA A 129 3.48 -33.78 -3.69
N ASP A 130 3.91 -34.30 -2.54
CA ASP A 130 3.11 -35.12 -1.64
C ASP A 130 2.01 -34.35 -0.92
N ARG A 131 2.18 -33.04 -0.75
CA ARG A 131 1.24 -32.15 -0.06
C ARG A 131 0.37 -31.34 -1.01
N LEU A 132 0.84 -31.02 -2.20
CA LEU A 132 0.13 -30.18 -3.17
C LEU A 132 -1.08 -30.92 -3.76
N LYS A 133 -2.28 -30.42 -3.52
CA LYS A 133 -3.57 -30.99 -3.99
C LYS A 133 -4.22 -30.16 -5.09
N ALA A 134 -4.18 -28.83 -4.95
CA ALA A 134 -4.72 -27.91 -5.95
C ALA A 134 -3.79 -26.72 -6.15
N ALA A 135 -3.87 -26.11 -7.32
CA ALA A 135 -3.12 -24.91 -7.64
C ALA A 135 -3.89 -24.03 -8.63
N ALA A 136 -3.73 -22.72 -8.48
CA ALA A 136 -4.25 -21.74 -9.42
C ALA A 136 -3.19 -20.69 -9.75
N TYR A 137 -3.23 -20.17 -10.96
CA TYR A 137 -2.23 -19.23 -11.46
C TYR A 137 -2.87 -18.01 -12.09
N GLU A 138 -2.43 -16.82 -11.67
CA GLU A 138 -2.75 -15.56 -12.33
C GLU A 138 -1.51 -15.09 -13.11
N HIS A 139 -1.59 -15.17 -14.43
CA HIS A 139 -0.49 -14.84 -15.33
C HIS A 139 -0.16 -13.34 -15.32
N ASP A 140 -1.17 -12.49 -15.21
CA ASP A 140 -1.06 -11.05 -15.41
C ASP A 140 -0.58 -10.29 -14.16
N ALA A 141 -0.33 -10.98 -13.06
CA ALA A 141 0.27 -10.37 -11.88
C ALA A 141 1.69 -9.86 -12.18
N GLN A 142 2.03 -8.66 -11.69
CA GLN A 142 3.28 -7.98 -12.01
C GLN A 142 3.94 -7.42 -10.75
N ASP A 143 5.26 -7.46 -10.69
CA ASP A 143 6.01 -6.72 -9.69
C ASP A 143 5.83 -5.22 -9.89
N ILE A 144 5.75 -4.47 -8.79
CA ILE A 144 5.76 -3.00 -8.81
C ILE A 144 7.11 -2.51 -8.29
N ASP A 145 7.80 -1.69 -9.07
CA ASP A 145 8.95 -0.92 -8.56
C ASP A 145 8.44 0.24 -7.70
N VAL A 146 8.35 -0.02 -6.39
CA VAL A 146 7.81 0.93 -5.40
C VAL A 146 8.68 2.17 -5.29
N ASP A 147 10.01 2.01 -5.33
CA ASP A 147 10.93 3.15 -5.25
C ASP A 147 10.82 4.03 -6.49
N ALA A 148 10.85 3.44 -7.69
CA ALA A 148 10.67 4.18 -8.93
C ALA A 148 9.35 4.95 -8.97
N LEU A 149 8.24 4.31 -8.51
CA LEU A 149 6.92 4.93 -8.43
C LEU A 149 6.92 6.13 -7.46
N HIS A 150 7.44 5.92 -6.26
CA HIS A 150 7.46 6.95 -5.21
C HIS A 150 8.39 8.12 -5.58
N GLN A 151 9.63 7.84 -6.00
CA GLN A 151 10.60 8.85 -6.39
C GLN A 151 10.16 9.61 -7.66
N GLY A 152 9.53 8.91 -8.60
CA GLY A 152 8.94 9.53 -9.78
C GLY A 152 7.83 10.51 -9.43
N SER A 153 6.95 10.12 -8.51
CA SER A 153 5.90 11.00 -7.98
C SER A 153 6.47 12.22 -7.25
N LEU A 154 7.52 12.04 -6.43
CA LEU A 154 8.21 13.16 -5.78
C LEU A 154 8.84 14.11 -6.80
N ARG A 155 9.51 13.58 -7.83
CA ARG A 155 10.07 14.42 -8.92
C ARG A 155 9.00 15.24 -9.61
N LYS A 156 7.86 14.59 -9.96
CA LYS A 156 6.73 15.27 -10.59
C LYS A 156 6.15 16.36 -9.69
N ALA A 157 5.91 16.07 -8.41
CA ALA A 157 5.41 17.04 -7.44
C ALA A 157 6.35 18.25 -7.29
N ARG A 158 7.66 18.01 -7.17
CA ARG A 158 8.67 19.09 -7.07
C ARG A 158 8.76 19.93 -8.35
N ALA A 159 8.67 19.31 -9.52
CA ALA A 159 8.64 20.03 -10.80
C ALA A 159 7.43 20.97 -10.91
N GLY A 160 6.31 20.63 -10.27
CA GLY A 160 5.12 21.48 -10.15
C GLY A 160 5.14 22.45 -8.95
N GLY A 161 6.28 22.60 -8.27
CA GLY A 161 6.44 23.60 -7.19
C GLY A 161 6.13 23.10 -5.77
N MET A 162 5.84 21.80 -5.57
CA MET A 162 5.59 21.26 -4.22
C MET A 162 6.81 21.42 -3.32
N ARG A 163 6.56 21.90 -2.08
CA ARG A 163 7.56 22.00 -1.02
C ARG A 163 7.42 20.85 -0.04
N LEU A 164 8.49 20.04 0.12
CA LEU A 164 8.57 18.97 1.11
C LEU A 164 9.27 19.47 2.38
N LEU A 165 8.68 19.17 3.54
CA LEU A 165 9.30 19.35 4.86
C LEU A 165 9.39 17.97 5.53
N THR A 166 10.60 17.52 5.80
CA THR A 166 10.91 16.33 6.62
C THR A 166 11.23 16.74 8.06
N ASP A 167 11.27 15.79 8.98
CA ASP A 167 11.38 16.04 10.43
C ASP A 167 10.31 17.05 10.90
N ALA A 168 9.12 16.96 10.30
CA ALA A 168 8.03 17.90 10.50
C ALA A 168 6.75 17.18 10.97
N PRO A 169 6.78 16.46 12.11
CA PRO A 169 5.58 15.88 12.68
C PRO A 169 4.57 17.00 12.99
N VAL A 170 3.31 16.76 12.63
CA VAL A 170 2.23 17.67 13.04
C VAL A 170 2.04 17.58 14.55
N THR A 171 2.14 18.70 15.25
CA THR A 171 1.94 18.78 16.69
C THR A 171 0.55 19.33 17.05
N ARG A 172 -0.01 20.13 16.18
CA ARG A 172 -1.37 20.68 16.27
C ARG A 172 -1.84 21.13 14.89
N ALA A 173 -3.12 21.01 14.62
CA ALA A 173 -3.76 21.67 13.50
C ALA A 173 -5.12 22.25 13.94
N GLU A 174 -5.48 23.42 13.43
CA GLU A 174 -6.72 24.10 13.79
C GLU A 174 -7.25 24.88 12.59
N PHE A 175 -8.57 24.75 12.33
CA PHE A 175 -9.24 25.56 11.32
C PHE A 175 -9.66 26.89 11.90
N ARG A 176 -9.07 27.98 11.39
CA ARG A 176 -9.32 29.36 11.85
C ARG A 176 -9.45 30.31 10.68
N SER A 177 -10.45 31.15 10.70
CA SER A 177 -10.65 32.24 9.70
C SER A 177 -10.64 31.70 8.24
N GLY A 178 -11.16 30.49 8.01
CA GLY A 178 -11.28 29.90 6.68
C GLY A 178 -10.04 29.15 6.19
N GLU A 179 -9.01 28.98 7.02
CA GLU A 179 -7.79 28.23 6.69
C GLU A 179 -7.35 27.30 7.83
N TRP A 180 -6.65 26.25 7.50
CA TRP A 180 -5.95 25.38 8.43
C TRP A 180 -4.61 26.01 8.85
N VAL A 181 -4.35 26.04 10.15
CA VAL A 181 -3.08 26.43 10.75
C VAL A 181 -2.45 25.17 11.32
N VAL A 182 -1.39 24.67 10.68
CA VAL A 182 -0.71 23.41 11.01
C VAL A 182 0.65 23.70 11.61
N GLU A 183 0.84 23.31 12.86
CA GLU A 183 2.07 23.53 13.63
C GLU A 183 3.00 22.31 13.54
N THR A 184 4.27 22.57 13.27
CA THR A 184 5.35 21.57 13.24
C THR A 184 6.62 22.14 13.87
N PRO A 185 7.61 21.33 14.26
CA PRO A 185 8.92 21.84 14.69
C PRO A 185 9.67 22.66 13.62
N LYS A 186 9.27 22.52 12.34
CA LYS A 186 9.87 23.26 11.20
C LYS A 186 9.17 24.59 10.90
N GLY A 187 8.16 24.96 11.68
CA GLY A 187 7.36 26.15 11.49
C GLY A 187 5.88 25.88 11.31
N THR A 188 5.13 26.93 11.01
CA THR A 188 3.69 26.89 10.84
C THR A 188 3.32 26.94 9.36
N VAL A 189 2.46 26.00 8.91
CA VAL A 189 1.89 26.00 7.57
C VAL A 189 0.42 26.45 7.63
N ARG A 190 0.06 27.43 6.79
CA ARG A 190 -1.33 27.84 6.58
C ARG A 190 -1.81 27.40 5.22
N ALA A 191 -2.96 26.73 5.16
CA ALA A 191 -3.51 26.22 3.92
C ALA A 191 -5.04 26.22 3.91
N ALA A 192 -5.64 26.42 2.74
CA ALA A 192 -7.08 26.32 2.60
C ALA A 192 -7.61 24.90 2.86
N ILE A 193 -6.83 23.88 2.49
CA ILE A 193 -7.20 22.46 2.61
C ILE A 193 -6.10 21.72 3.38
N LEU A 194 -6.49 20.89 4.37
CA LEU A 194 -5.64 19.94 5.04
C LEU A 194 -5.99 18.52 4.56
N VAL A 195 -4.99 17.82 4.00
CA VAL A 195 -5.12 16.42 3.60
C VAL A 195 -4.42 15.52 4.61
N ASN A 196 -5.15 14.59 5.19
CA ASN A 196 -4.64 13.58 6.09
C ASN A 196 -4.30 12.30 5.30
N ALA A 197 -3.02 12.17 4.92
CA ALA A 197 -2.44 11.00 4.25
C ALA A 197 -1.41 10.29 5.16
N ALA A 198 -1.61 10.36 6.48
CA ALA A 198 -0.65 9.94 7.50
C ALA A 198 -0.60 8.42 7.75
N GLY A 199 -1.20 7.60 6.88
CA GLY A 199 -1.14 6.13 6.95
C GLY A 199 -1.61 5.60 8.30
N ALA A 200 -0.73 4.94 9.05
CA ALA A 200 -1.05 4.40 10.37
C ALA A 200 -1.41 5.48 11.39
N TRP A 201 -0.89 6.70 11.25
CA TRP A 201 -1.17 7.83 12.14
C TRP A 201 -2.38 8.67 11.73
N ALA A 202 -3.21 8.20 10.78
CA ALA A 202 -4.32 8.99 10.27
C ALA A 202 -5.30 9.42 11.37
N ASP A 203 -5.69 8.53 12.27
CA ASP A 203 -6.56 8.88 13.39
C ASP A 203 -5.87 9.76 14.44
N THR A 204 -4.55 9.66 14.58
CA THR A 204 -3.76 10.55 15.44
C THR A 204 -3.76 11.97 14.89
N VAL A 205 -3.50 12.14 13.59
CA VAL A 205 -3.54 13.45 12.92
C VAL A 205 -4.95 14.05 13.00
N ALA A 206 -6.00 13.24 12.84
CA ALA A 206 -7.37 13.72 13.00
C ALA A 206 -7.63 14.29 14.39
N ARG A 207 -7.22 13.58 15.46
CA ARG A 207 -7.35 14.09 16.85
C ARG A 207 -6.57 15.39 17.06
N LEU A 208 -5.33 15.48 16.53
CA LEU A 208 -4.53 16.71 16.59
C LEU A 208 -5.16 17.89 15.83
N SER A 209 -6.06 17.58 14.91
CA SER A 209 -6.82 18.55 14.10
C SER A 209 -8.22 18.85 14.67
N GLY A 210 -8.59 18.27 15.83
CA GLY A 210 -9.94 18.39 16.37
C GLY A 210 -11.02 17.67 15.55
N VAL A 211 -10.63 16.76 14.66
CA VAL A 211 -11.52 15.95 13.82
C VAL A 211 -11.73 14.59 14.47
N ALA A 212 -12.96 14.10 14.47
CA ALA A 212 -13.26 12.78 15.00
C ALA A 212 -12.54 11.69 14.17
N PRO A 213 -11.89 10.69 14.80
CA PRO A 213 -11.24 9.60 14.09
C PRO A 213 -12.24 8.74 13.32
N LEU A 214 -11.78 7.98 12.34
CA LEU A 214 -12.57 7.04 11.55
C LEU A 214 -12.45 5.59 12.02
N GLY A 215 -11.58 5.30 12.98
CA GLY A 215 -11.26 3.93 13.39
C GLY A 215 -10.26 3.25 12.45
N ILE A 216 -9.32 4.02 11.89
CA ILE A 216 -8.26 3.45 11.05
C ILE A 216 -7.37 2.57 11.93
N GLN A 217 -7.39 1.26 11.68
CA GLN A 217 -6.65 0.26 12.43
C GLN A 217 -5.38 -0.17 11.69
N PRO A 218 -4.19 0.15 12.22
CA PRO A 218 -2.95 -0.43 11.73
C PRO A 218 -2.86 -1.91 12.09
N MET A 219 -2.47 -2.73 11.10
CA MET A 219 -2.23 -4.17 11.24
C MET A 219 -0.77 -4.44 10.90
N ARG A 220 -0.04 -5.13 11.79
CA ARG A 220 1.35 -5.51 11.55
C ARG A 220 1.41 -6.59 10.48
N ARG A 221 2.39 -6.46 9.57
CA ARG A 221 2.75 -7.43 8.55
C ARG A 221 4.27 -7.56 8.50
N SER A 222 4.79 -8.75 8.77
CA SER A 222 6.22 -9.05 8.81
C SER A 222 6.73 -9.67 7.52
N MET A 223 8.04 -9.57 7.32
CA MET A 223 8.75 -10.09 6.17
C MET A 223 10.12 -10.60 6.60
N ALA A 224 10.50 -11.79 6.13
CA ALA A 224 11.85 -12.33 6.20
C ALA A 224 12.51 -12.32 4.82
N VAL A 225 13.82 -12.11 4.77
CA VAL A 225 14.67 -12.32 3.60
C VAL A 225 15.44 -13.62 3.81
N LEU A 226 15.22 -14.57 2.91
CA LEU A 226 15.94 -15.83 2.88
C LEU A 226 16.92 -15.85 1.71
N PRO A 227 18.09 -16.49 1.83
CA PRO A 227 18.94 -16.76 0.68
C PRO A 227 18.17 -17.58 -0.38
N ALA A 228 18.58 -17.54 -1.63
CA ALA A 228 18.04 -18.45 -2.63
C ALA A 228 18.40 -19.90 -2.27
N PRO A 229 17.50 -20.87 -2.52
CA PRO A 229 17.80 -22.29 -2.36
C PRO A 229 19.00 -22.69 -3.23
N GLU A 230 19.89 -23.49 -2.69
CA GLU A 230 21.09 -23.95 -3.42
C GLU A 230 20.72 -24.63 -4.73
N GLY A 231 21.39 -24.26 -5.82
CA GLY A 231 21.15 -24.81 -7.14
C GLY A 231 19.91 -24.27 -7.88
N HIS A 232 19.16 -23.32 -7.29
CA HIS A 232 17.96 -22.78 -7.90
C HIS A 232 18.07 -21.28 -8.18
N ASP A 233 17.71 -20.88 -9.41
CA ASP A 233 17.52 -19.47 -9.77
C ASP A 233 16.05 -19.06 -9.52
N VAL A 234 15.82 -18.40 -8.40
CA VAL A 234 14.47 -17.98 -7.97
C VAL A 234 13.93 -16.78 -8.74
N ARG A 235 14.75 -16.06 -9.51
CA ARG A 235 14.38 -14.78 -10.15
C ARG A 235 13.14 -14.86 -11.02
N HIS A 236 12.88 -16.02 -11.59
CA HIS A 236 11.75 -16.28 -12.50
C HIS A 236 10.56 -16.98 -11.84
N TRP A 237 10.66 -17.30 -10.54
CA TRP A 237 9.53 -17.86 -9.83
C TRP A 237 8.40 -16.84 -9.71
N PRO A 238 7.13 -17.24 -9.80
CA PRO A 238 6.02 -16.39 -9.43
C PRO A 238 6.06 -16.05 -7.94
N LEU A 239 5.30 -15.02 -7.52
CA LEU A 239 4.87 -14.97 -6.12
C LEU A 239 4.08 -16.26 -5.84
N VAL A 240 4.29 -16.87 -4.70
CA VAL A 240 3.55 -18.06 -4.28
C VAL A 240 2.99 -17.85 -2.88
N GLY A 241 1.78 -18.30 -2.64
CA GLY A 241 1.14 -18.32 -1.32
C GLY A 241 0.02 -19.33 -1.29
N ASP A 242 -0.51 -19.57 -0.10
CA ASP A 242 -1.71 -20.38 0.02
C ASP A 242 -2.99 -19.56 -0.24
N ALA A 243 -4.07 -20.25 -0.56
CA ALA A 243 -5.36 -19.63 -0.83
C ALA A 243 -5.97 -18.95 0.43
N ALA A 244 -5.56 -19.37 1.62
CA ALA A 244 -6.00 -18.81 2.90
C ALA A 244 -5.27 -17.52 3.30
N ASP A 245 -4.30 -17.02 2.49
CA ASP A 245 -3.41 -15.88 2.81
C ASP A 245 -2.72 -16.07 4.19
N SER A 246 -2.29 -17.30 4.51
CA SER A 246 -1.62 -17.62 5.77
C SER A 246 -0.09 -17.52 5.70
N TRP A 247 0.47 -17.52 4.51
CA TRP A 247 1.86 -17.20 4.15
C TRP A 247 1.97 -16.87 2.66
N TYR A 248 3.03 -16.17 2.30
CA TYR A 248 3.44 -16.03 0.90
C TYR A 248 4.95 -15.85 0.78
N ALA A 249 5.48 -16.22 -0.38
CA ALA A 249 6.87 -15.97 -0.74
C ALA A 249 6.97 -15.31 -2.12
N LYS A 250 7.94 -14.42 -2.26
CA LYS A 250 8.19 -13.67 -3.50
C LYS A 250 9.68 -13.55 -3.76
N PRO A 251 10.17 -13.81 -4.98
CA PRO A 251 11.54 -13.49 -5.35
C PRO A 251 11.81 -11.99 -5.31
N ASP A 252 12.96 -11.63 -4.78
CA ASP A 252 13.47 -10.25 -4.80
C ASP A 252 15.00 -10.24 -4.84
N ALA A 253 15.59 -9.60 -5.87
CA ALA A 253 17.03 -9.46 -6.03
C ALA A 253 17.82 -10.78 -5.86
N GLY A 254 17.27 -11.91 -6.34
CA GLY A 254 17.90 -13.24 -6.24
C GLY A 254 17.81 -13.88 -4.86
N ARG A 255 16.92 -13.40 -4.01
CA ARG A 255 16.53 -13.95 -2.69
C ARG A 255 15.04 -14.25 -2.66
N LEU A 256 14.58 -14.81 -1.56
CA LEU A 256 13.14 -14.97 -1.28
C LEU A 256 12.72 -14.04 -0.14
N LEU A 257 11.71 -13.23 -0.38
CA LEU A 257 10.93 -12.58 0.66
C LEU A 257 9.84 -13.55 1.10
N VAL A 258 9.76 -13.85 2.39
CA VAL A 258 8.72 -14.73 2.96
C VAL A 258 7.99 -13.99 4.06
N SER A 259 6.66 -13.98 3.99
CA SER A 259 5.78 -13.35 4.98
C SER A 259 4.91 -14.39 5.67
N PRO A 260 4.75 -14.31 7.00
CA PRO A 260 3.76 -15.08 7.74
C PRO A 260 2.32 -14.63 7.48
N ALA A 261 2.13 -13.61 6.64
CA ALA A 261 0.85 -13.03 6.26
C ALA A 261 -0.05 -12.60 7.43
N GLU A 262 0.52 -12.36 8.62
CA GLU A 262 -0.23 -11.96 9.80
C GLU A 262 -0.91 -10.59 9.64
N GLU A 263 -2.05 -10.43 10.30
CA GLU A 263 -2.77 -9.16 10.46
C GLU A 263 -3.07 -8.94 11.96
N ILE A 264 -2.07 -8.46 12.69
CA ILE A 264 -2.20 -8.22 14.13
C ILE A 264 -2.45 -6.74 14.37
N PRO A 265 -3.57 -6.36 15.02
CA PRO A 265 -3.87 -4.98 15.33
C PRO A 265 -2.85 -4.43 16.33
N VAL A 266 -2.32 -3.24 16.02
CA VAL A 266 -1.34 -2.53 16.84
C VAL A 266 -1.61 -1.03 16.84
N GLU A 267 -1.08 -0.32 17.82
CA GLU A 267 -1.02 1.14 17.78
C GLU A 267 0.02 1.61 16.73
N PRO A 268 -0.13 2.83 16.19
CA PRO A 268 0.86 3.40 15.28
C PRO A 268 2.26 3.51 15.94
N HIS A 269 3.25 2.85 15.35
CA HIS A 269 4.65 2.88 15.81
C HIS A 269 5.60 2.52 14.66
N ASP A 270 6.90 2.63 14.90
CA ASP A 270 7.91 2.06 14.00
C ASP A 270 7.90 0.53 14.18
N ALA A 271 7.25 -0.18 13.24
CA ALA A 271 6.92 -1.59 13.40
C ALA A 271 8.17 -2.47 13.34
N PHE A 272 8.21 -3.46 14.21
CA PHE A 272 9.23 -4.50 14.28
C PHE A 272 8.59 -5.90 14.25
N VAL A 273 9.40 -6.88 13.89
CA VAL A 273 8.99 -8.28 13.74
C VAL A 273 8.77 -8.90 15.14
N ASP A 274 7.77 -9.77 15.21
CA ASP A 274 7.62 -10.73 16.31
C ASP A 274 8.24 -12.06 15.86
N ASP A 275 9.29 -12.47 16.53
CA ASP A 275 10.09 -13.64 16.13
C ASP A 275 9.28 -14.94 16.14
N MET A 276 8.32 -15.09 17.08
CA MET A 276 7.48 -16.30 17.14
C MET A 276 6.52 -16.37 15.94
N ILE A 277 5.87 -15.26 15.62
CA ILE A 277 4.95 -15.17 14.48
C ILE A 277 5.70 -15.37 13.18
N LEU A 278 6.90 -14.79 13.08
CA LEU A 278 7.76 -15.02 11.91
C LEU A 278 8.13 -16.48 11.77
N ALA A 279 8.54 -17.13 12.86
CA ALA A 279 8.89 -18.55 12.86
C ALA A 279 7.71 -19.45 12.47
N GLU A 280 6.50 -19.16 12.95
CA GLU A 280 5.28 -19.88 12.54
C GLU A 280 5.00 -19.74 11.03
N GLY A 281 5.17 -18.53 10.49
CA GLY A 281 5.00 -18.30 9.05
C GLY A 281 6.06 -19.02 8.21
N LEU A 282 7.32 -19.00 8.66
CA LEU A 282 8.40 -19.75 8.03
C LEU A 282 8.16 -21.25 8.09
N HIS A 283 7.59 -21.76 9.19
CA HIS A 283 7.19 -23.16 9.28
C HIS A 283 6.10 -23.51 8.28
N ARG A 284 5.05 -22.67 8.11
CA ARG A 284 4.02 -22.89 7.06
C ARG A 284 4.62 -22.88 5.67
N PHE A 285 5.54 -21.98 5.37
CA PHE A 285 6.29 -21.97 4.12
C PHE A 285 7.05 -23.28 3.90
N GLU A 286 7.76 -23.83 4.91
CA GLU A 286 8.49 -25.11 4.83
C GLU A 286 7.55 -26.32 4.63
N GLN A 287 6.29 -26.21 5.07
CA GLN A 287 5.30 -27.27 4.81
C GLN A 287 4.91 -27.35 3.34
N ALA A 288 4.95 -26.25 2.60
CA ALA A 288 4.58 -26.18 1.19
C ALA A 288 5.81 -26.27 0.27
N ILE A 289 6.96 -25.76 0.69
CA ILE A 289 8.19 -25.67 -0.10
C ILE A 289 9.28 -26.53 0.55
N ASP A 290 9.90 -27.42 -0.21
CA ASP A 290 11.02 -28.23 0.26
C ASP A 290 12.33 -27.41 0.33
N TYR A 291 12.33 -26.47 1.25
CA TYR A 291 13.45 -25.59 1.53
C TYR A 291 13.56 -25.33 3.04
N PRO A 292 14.44 -26.06 3.75
CA PRO A 292 14.63 -25.85 5.19
C PRO A 292 15.25 -24.48 5.47
N VAL A 293 14.57 -23.67 6.27
CA VAL A 293 15.00 -22.34 6.62
C VAL A 293 16.04 -22.41 7.72
N THR A 294 17.30 -22.41 7.36
CA THR A 294 18.43 -22.44 8.31
C THR A 294 18.92 -21.06 8.71
N ARG A 295 18.55 -20.01 7.94
CA ARG A 295 19.02 -18.65 8.15
C ARG A 295 18.03 -17.63 7.60
N VAL A 296 17.73 -16.62 8.41
CA VAL A 296 17.10 -15.36 7.98
C VAL A 296 18.19 -14.32 7.83
N GLU A 297 18.37 -13.74 6.64
CA GLU A 297 19.39 -12.71 6.38
C GLU A 297 19.01 -11.36 6.97
N ARG A 298 17.72 -11.04 6.89
CA ARG A 298 17.11 -9.80 7.40
C ARG A 298 15.62 -10.01 7.58
N SER A 299 15.04 -9.27 8.52
CA SER A 299 13.60 -9.19 8.70
C SER A 299 13.16 -7.75 8.97
N TRP A 300 11.91 -7.44 8.67
CA TRP A 300 11.26 -6.18 9.01
C TRP A 300 9.76 -6.36 9.12
N ALA A 301 9.09 -5.38 9.71
CA ALA A 301 7.63 -5.31 9.69
C ALA A 301 7.15 -3.94 9.19
N GLY A 302 5.97 -3.92 8.60
CA GLY A 302 5.25 -2.72 8.21
C GLY A 302 3.84 -2.71 8.79
N LEU A 303 3.13 -1.60 8.60
CA LEU A 303 1.76 -1.44 9.05
C LEU A 303 0.83 -1.30 7.84
N ARG A 304 -0.11 -2.24 7.70
CA ARG A 304 -1.24 -2.13 6.77
C ARG A 304 -2.40 -1.49 7.53
N SER A 305 -2.80 -0.29 7.15
CA SER A 305 -3.82 0.47 7.88
C SER A 305 -5.16 0.38 7.18
N PHE A 306 -6.13 -0.21 7.85
CA PHE A 306 -7.47 -0.45 7.30
C PHE A 306 -8.51 0.46 7.95
N ALA A 307 -9.47 0.92 7.14
CA ALA A 307 -10.74 1.43 7.65
C ALA A 307 -11.60 0.26 8.17
N PRO A 308 -12.65 0.52 9.00
CA PRO A 308 -13.46 -0.54 9.59
C PRO A 308 -14.09 -1.53 8.58
N ASP A 309 -14.43 -1.05 7.39
CA ASP A 309 -15.00 -1.85 6.29
C ASP A 309 -13.94 -2.34 5.30
N ARG A 310 -12.65 -2.16 5.62
CA ARG A 310 -11.49 -2.53 4.80
C ARG A 310 -11.44 -1.88 3.40
N THR A 311 -12.24 -0.84 3.18
CA THR A 311 -12.24 -0.05 1.94
C THR A 311 -11.49 1.28 2.18
N PRO A 312 -10.62 1.73 1.27
CA PRO A 312 -9.93 3.01 1.41
C PRO A 312 -10.87 4.19 1.63
N VAL A 313 -10.36 5.24 2.25
CA VAL A 313 -11.10 6.48 2.46
C VAL A 313 -10.44 7.59 1.64
N ALA A 314 -11.23 8.23 0.79
CA ALA A 314 -10.85 9.42 0.04
C ALA A 314 -12.03 10.39 -0.05
N GLY A 315 -11.90 11.57 0.55
CA GLY A 315 -12.97 12.57 0.52
C GLY A 315 -12.89 13.59 1.64
N PHE A 316 -13.65 14.67 1.49
CA PHE A 316 -13.80 15.66 2.55
C PHE A 316 -14.61 15.10 3.72
N ASP A 317 -14.16 15.39 4.94
CA ASP A 317 -14.93 15.07 6.15
C ASP A 317 -16.22 15.91 6.17
N PRO A 318 -17.41 15.29 6.39
CA PRO A 318 -18.66 16.03 6.35
C PRO A 318 -18.86 16.95 7.55
N THR A 319 -18.04 16.81 8.60
CA THR A 319 -18.17 17.58 9.87
C THR A 319 -17.01 18.53 10.13
N ALA A 320 -15.96 18.50 9.29
CA ALA A 320 -14.78 19.33 9.44
C ALA A 320 -14.46 20.06 8.13
N ASP A 321 -14.54 21.39 8.16
CA ASP A 321 -14.34 22.22 6.98
C ASP A 321 -12.98 22.01 6.33
N ASN A 322 -12.99 21.70 5.03
CA ASN A 322 -11.80 21.51 4.22
C ASN A 322 -10.76 20.52 4.79
N PHE A 323 -11.18 19.59 5.64
CA PHE A 323 -10.37 18.44 6.04
C PHE A 323 -10.63 17.29 5.06
N PHE A 324 -9.57 16.79 4.43
CA PHE A 324 -9.65 15.72 3.43
C PHE A 324 -8.95 14.47 3.94
N TRP A 325 -9.63 13.33 3.90
CA TRP A 325 -9.06 12.02 4.21
C TRP A 325 -8.47 11.36 2.97
N LEU A 326 -7.29 10.80 3.12
CA LEU A 326 -6.67 9.89 2.14
C LEU A 326 -5.96 8.76 2.91
N ALA A 327 -6.73 7.82 3.43
CA ALA A 327 -6.27 6.85 4.42
C ALA A 327 -6.91 5.46 4.21
N GLY A 328 -6.51 4.49 5.01
CA GLY A 328 -7.14 3.18 5.03
C GLY A 328 -6.85 2.30 3.83
N GLN A 329 -5.75 2.51 3.09
CA GLN A 329 -5.39 1.75 1.89
C GLN A 329 -5.00 0.30 2.16
N GLY A 330 -4.84 -0.10 3.43
CA GLY A 330 -4.56 -1.47 3.83
C GLY A 330 -3.31 -2.06 3.17
N GLY A 331 -3.44 -3.26 2.62
CA GLY A 331 -2.39 -3.93 1.85
C GLY A 331 -2.32 -3.54 0.37
N TYR A 332 -3.20 -2.62 -0.09
CA TYR A 332 -3.44 -2.33 -1.51
C TYR A 332 -2.91 -0.96 -1.96
N GLY A 333 -2.34 -0.19 -1.02
CA GLY A 333 -2.00 1.22 -1.22
C GLY A 333 -1.03 1.51 -2.36
N ILE A 334 -0.12 0.59 -2.67
CA ILE A 334 0.83 0.76 -3.78
C ILE A 334 0.13 0.55 -5.13
N GLN A 335 -0.58 -0.56 -5.29
CA GLN A 335 -1.22 -0.90 -6.57
C GLN A 335 -2.38 0.02 -6.94
N THR A 336 -3.07 0.60 -5.94
CA THR A 336 -4.18 1.53 -6.17
C THR A 336 -3.77 2.99 -6.20
N ALA A 337 -2.52 3.32 -5.83
CA ALA A 337 -2.05 4.70 -5.68
C ALA A 337 -2.28 5.58 -6.92
N PRO A 338 -2.00 5.14 -8.16
CA PRO A 338 -2.21 6.00 -9.32
C PRO A 338 -3.67 6.46 -9.48
N ALA A 339 -4.62 5.52 -9.46
CA ALA A 339 -6.03 5.83 -9.61
C ALA A 339 -6.60 6.59 -8.40
N LEU A 340 -6.23 6.18 -7.18
CA LEU A 340 -6.70 6.81 -5.95
C LEU A 340 -6.18 8.25 -5.82
N SER A 341 -4.94 8.52 -6.22
CA SER A 341 -4.38 9.88 -6.24
C SER A 341 -5.11 10.77 -7.23
N ARG A 342 -5.39 10.28 -8.44
CA ARG A 342 -6.16 11.00 -9.46
C ARG A 342 -7.59 11.28 -9.00
N LEU A 343 -8.26 10.29 -8.39
CA LEU A 343 -9.59 10.46 -7.82
C LEU A 343 -9.58 11.51 -6.69
N ALA A 344 -8.64 11.40 -5.74
CA ALA A 344 -8.51 12.37 -4.65
C ALA A 344 -8.24 13.79 -5.15
N GLY A 345 -7.36 13.94 -6.15
CA GLY A 345 -7.08 15.24 -6.78
C GLY A 345 -8.30 15.81 -7.48
N ARG A 346 -9.10 14.98 -8.17
CA ARG A 346 -10.38 15.38 -8.77
C ARG A 346 -11.37 15.90 -7.71
N LEU A 347 -11.50 15.19 -6.59
CA LEU A 347 -12.36 15.60 -5.47
C LEU A 347 -11.91 16.93 -4.86
N ILE A 348 -10.61 17.15 -4.70
CA ILE A 348 -10.05 18.41 -4.20
C ILE A 348 -10.32 19.57 -5.16
N ARG A 349 -10.23 19.34 -6.47
CA ARG A 349 -10.61 20.32 -7.52
C ARG A 349 -12.10 20.53 -7.62
N ARG A 350 -12.92 19.69 -6.96
CA ARG A 350 -14.39 19.68 -7.07
C ARG A 350 -14.83 19.56 -8.54
N ALA A 351 -14.12 18.76 -9.32
CA ALA A 351 -14.34 18.57 -10.75
C ALA A 351 -15.08 17.26 -11.03
N PRO A 352 -15.86 17.16 -12.11
CA PRO A 352 -16.34 15.87 -12.62
C PRO A 352 -15.19 15.06 -13.21
N GLY A 353 -15.39 13.76 -13.40
CA GLY A 353 -14.40 12.93 -14.09
C GLY A 353 -14.52 11.44 -13.82
N ASP A 354 -13.49 10.70 -14.17
CA ASP A 354 -13.44 9.24 -14.03
C ASP A 354 -13.60 8.79 -12.58
N LEU A 355 -14.17 7.61 -12.38
CA LEU A 355 -14.34 6.94 -11.09
C LEU A 355 -15.35 7.60 -10.13
N GLU A 356 -16.24 8.49 -10.60
CA GLU A 356 -17.32 9.08 -9.78
C GLU A 356 -18.20 8.00 -9.12
N SER A 357 -18.36 6.85 -9.74
CA SER A 357 -19.09 5.71 -9.17
C SER A 357 -18.48 5.19 -7.86
N LEU A 358 -17.22 5.50 -7.58
CA LEU A 358 -16.53 5.11 -6.34
C LEU A 358 -16.62 6.18 -5.24
N ASP A 359 -17.06 7.40 -5.53
CA ASP A 359 -17.05 8.52 -4.58
C ASP A 359 -17.80 8.19 -3.28
N THR A 360 -18.99 7.60 -3.40
CA THR A 360 -19.78 7.20 -2.23
C THR A 360 -19.10 6.11 -1.42
N ALA A 361 -18.55 5.09 -2.08
CA ALA A 361 -17.88 3.98 -1.42
C ALA A 361 -16.56 4.38 -0.74
N LEU A 362 -15.89 5.43 -1.23
CA LEU A 362 -14.66 5.96 -0.66
C LEU A 362 -14.89 7.10 0.33
N SER A 363 -16.10 7.69 0.36
CA SER A 363 -16.41 8.86 1.20
C SER A 363 -16.27 8.54 2.70
N PRO A 364 -15.63 9.42 3.51
CA PRO A 364 -15.62 9.31 4.96
C PRO A 364 -17.01 9.43 5.57
N ALA A 365 -17.98 10.00 4.85
CA ALA A 365 -19.37 10.15 5.34
C ALA A 365 -20.02 8.81 5.70
N ARG A 366 -19.58 7.68 5.10
CA ARG A 366 -20.07 6.33 5.43
C ARG A 366 -19.78 5.90 6.87
N PHE A 367 -18.87 6.60 7.57
CA PHE A 367 -18.53 6.37 8.98
C PHE A 367 -19.05 7.48 9.92
N ARG A 368 -19.83 8.44 9.40
CA ARG A 368 -20.43 9.54 10.15
C ARG A 368 -21.94 9.35 10.17
N SER A 369 -22.43 8.66 11.18
CA SER A 369 -23.87 8.52 11.46
C SER A 369 -24.33 9.59 12.45
#